data_28dd294f8bf43ef94b50e295822cedf4
#
_entry.id   28dd294f8bf43ef94b50e295822cedf4
#
_cell.length_a   1.000
_cell.length_b   1.000
_cell.length_c   1.000
_cell.angle_alpha   90.00
_cell.angle_beta   90.00
_cell.angle_gamma   90.00
#
_symmetry.space_group_name_H-M   'P 1'
#
loop_
_entity.id
_entity.type
_entity.pdbx_description
1 polymer ?
#
loop_
_entity_poly.entity_id
_entity_poly.type
_entity_poly.pdbx_seq_one_letter_code
_entity_poly.pdbx_strand_id
1 'polypeptide(L)'
;VDQGFETLNPSDIESVNVLKDASSAAIYGSRAANGVILITTKKGAEGKAKVSLNATWGIQKPSHMMDLLSAEEFVSAILEMRDNKKAIDGGNPTTKYDGLNPADFGVGTNWGDHIYSSAPTLNINANISGGTDKLHYYLSAEYLNQEGIALNTGYQKAGFRSNIEAQVSKMFKIGNNANMTYRYTE
;
A
#
# COMPACT_ATOMS: atom_id res chain seq x y z
N VAL A 1 -15.19 -10.59 -8.16
CA VAL A 1 -15.14 -10.20 -6.75
C VAL A 1 -13.83 -9.48 -6.53
N ASP A 2 -13.83 -8.18 -6.82
CA ASP A 2 -12.59 -7.38 -6.92
C ASP A 2 -12.02 -6.89 -5.58
N GLN A 3 -12.63 -7.21 -4.46
CA GLN A 3 -12.18 -6.74 -3.14
C GLN A 3 -11.38 -7.77 -2.32
N GLY A 4 -11.20 -8.98 -2.83
CA GLY A 4 -10.57 -10.05 -2.06
C GLY A 4 -9.04 -9.99 -2.00
N PHE A 5 -8.39 -9.47 -3.03
CA PHE A 5 -6.93 -9.48 -3.13
C PHE A 5 -6.26 -8.51 -2.15
N GLU A 6 -6.78 -7.30 -2.03
CA GLU A 6 -6.24 -6.27 -1.13
C GLU A 6 -6.38 -6.61 0.36
N THR A 7 -7.29 -7.53 0.70
CA THR A 7 -7.51 -7.96 2.09
C THR A 7 -6.58 -9.08 2.52
N LEU A 8 -5.96 -9.78 1.56
CA LEU A 8 -5.09 -10.91 1.87
C LEU A 8 -3.72 -10.43 2.35
N ASN A 9 -3.21 -11.11 3.37
CA ASN A 9 -1.83 -10.97 3.76
C ASN A 9 -0.96 -11.80 2.81
N PRO A 10 0.06 -11.22 2.17
CA PRO A 10 1.01 -11.96 1.33
C PRO A 10 1.66 -13.15 2.04
N SER A 11 1.87 -13.05 3.36
CA SER A 11 2.43 -14.13 4.17
C SER A 11 1.52 -15.37 4.27
N ASP A 12 0.21 -15.23 4.01
CA ASP A 12 -0.77 -16.30 4.03
C ASP A 12 -0.94 -16.98 2.66
N ILE A 13 -0.28 -16.46 1.63
CA ILE A 13 -0.36 -17.02 0.28
C ILE A 13 0.59 -18.21 0.16
N GLU A 14 0.07 -19.32 -0.35
CA GLU A 14 0.85 -20.52 -0.70
C GLU A 14 1.29 -20.47 -2.16
N SER A 15 0.36 -20.14 -3.07
CA SER A 15 0.67 -20.03 -4.50
C SER A 15 -0.25 -19.04 -5.21
N VAL A 16 0.28 -18.47 -6.29
CA VAL A 16 -0.46 -17.60 -7.21
C VAL A 16 -0.32 -18.19 -8.62
N ASN A 17 -1.44 -18.55 -9.21
CA ASN A 17 -1.49 -19.08 -10.57
C ASN A 17 -2.26 -18.12 -11.48
N VAL A 18 -1.67 -17.76 -12.61
CA VAL A 18 -2.31 -16.88 -13.59
C VAL A 18 -2.77 -17.72 -14.78
N LEU A 19 -4.08 -17.85 -14.95
CA LEU A 19 -4.70 -18.58 -16.05
C LEU A 19 -4.98 -17.58 -17.19
N LYS A 20 -4.19 -17.66 -18.24
CA LYS A 20 -4.29 -16.79 -19.42
C LYS A 20 -5.01 -17.46 -20.59
N ASP A 21 -5.09 -18.79 -20.57
CA ASP A 21 -5.68 -19.56 -21.65
C ASP A 21 -7.20 -19.65 -21.51
N ALA A 22 -7.91 -19.50 -22.62
CA ALA A 22 -9.37 -19.57 -22.64
C ALA A 22 -9.92 -20.90 -22.12
N SER A 23 -9.21 -22.02 -22.34
CA SER A 23 -9.59 -23.35 -21.86
C SER A 23 -9.52 -23.47 -20.35
N SER A 24 -8.48 -22.96 -19.71
CA SER A 24 -8.31 -22.97 -18.26
C SER A 24 -9.20 -21.96 -17.55
N ALA A 25 -9.52 -20.84 -18.22
CA ALA A 25 -10.38 -19.79 -17.69
C ALA A 25 -11.87 -20.08 -17.86
N ALA A 26 -12.25 -20.98 -18.79
CA ALA A 26 -13.66 -21.27 -19.12
C ALA A 26 -14.55 -21.69 -17.94
N ILE A 27 -13.97 -22.40 -16.96
CA ILE A 27 -14.71 -22.83 -15.76
C ILE A 27 -15.15 -21.67 -14.85
N TYR A 28 -14.55 -20.48 -15.02
CA TYR A 28 -14.87 -19.28 -14.25
C TYR A 28 -15.87 -18.34 -14.96
N GLY A 29 -16.39 -18.77 -16.13
CA GLY A 29 -17.44 -18.09 -16.87
C GLY A 29 -16.98 -16.81 -17.60
N SER A 30 -17.92 -15.97 -18.00
CA SER A 30 -17.68 -14.78 -18.83
C SER A 30 -16.77 -13.73 -18.18
N ARG A 31 -16.67 -13.69 -16.85
CA ARG A 31 -15.77 -12.80 -16.12
C ARG A 31 -14.29 -13.12 -16.32
N ALA A 32 -13.98 -14.31 -16.78
CA ALA A 32 -12.63 -14.80 -17.02
C ALA A 32 -12.06 -14.38 -18.40
N ALA A 33 -12.78 -13.59 -19.20
CA ALA A 33 -12.36 -13.17 -20.54
C ALA A 33 -11.00 -12.46 -20.56
N ASN A 34 -10.63 -11.76 -19.48
CA ASN A 34 -9.33 -11.08 -19.31
C ASN A 34 -8.30 -11.90 -18.54
N GLY A 35 -8.56 -13.21 -18.31
CA GLY A 35 -7.74 -14.09 -17.50
C GLY A 35 -8.22 -14.19 -16.05
N VAL A 36 -7.66 -15.15 -15.32
CA VAL A 36 -7.98 -15.43 -13.92
C VAL A 36 -6.69 -15.51 -13.12
N ILE A 37 -6.66 -14.85 -11.98
CA ILE A 37 -5.62 -15.01 -10.98
C ILE A 37 -6.17 -15.89 -9.86
N LEU A 38 -5.64 -17.12 -9.76
CA LEU A 38 -6.02 -18.08 -8.73
C LEU A 38 -5.03 -17.98 -7.58
N ILE A 39 -5.50 -17.55 -6.41
CA ILE A 39 -4.70 -17.44 -5.21
C ILE A 39 -5.06 -18.59 -4.28
N THR A 40 -4.08 -19.42 -3.98
CA THR A 40 -4.21 -20.48 -2.98
C THR A 40 -3.57 -20.00 -1.68
N THR A 41 -4.34 -20.05 -0.61
CA THR A 41 -3.87 -19.67 0.72
C THR A 41 -3.41 -20.89 1.51
N LYS A 42 -2.46 -20.66 2.41
CA LYS A 42 -1.90 -21.69 3.27
C LYS A 42 -2.98 -22.42 4.07
N LYS A 43 -2.80 -23.72 4.16
CA LYS A 43 -3.64 -24.63 4.94
C LYS A 43 -2.79 -25.35 5.99
N GLY A 44 -3.46 -25.89 6.99
CA GLY A 44 -2.82 -26.83 7.91
C GLY A 44 -2.44 -28.12 7.18
N ALA A 45 -1.32 -28.69 7.58
CA ALA A 45 -0.86 -30.00 7.14
C ALA A 45 -0.70 -30.92 8.35
N GLU A 46 -0.76 -32.23 8.12
CA GLU A 46 -0.50 -33.21 9.15
C GLU A 46 0.90 -33.06 9.73
N GLY A 47 1.02 -33.08 11.04
CA GLY A 47 2.27 -32.96 11.77
C GLY A 47 2.19 -32.07 12.99
N LYS A 48 3.34 -31.89 13.64
CA LYS A 48 3.46 -31.04 14.82
C LYS A 48 3.14 -29.59 14.49
N ALA A 49 2.56 -28.89 15.47
CA ALA A 49 2.29 -27.46 15.34
C ALA A 49 3.58 -26.68 14.99
N LYS A 50 3.52 -25.87 13.94
CA LYS A 50 4.58 -24.96 13.54
C LYS A 50 4.09 -23.55 13.79
N VAL A 51 4.86 -22.79 14.56
CA VAL A 51 4.62 -21.37 14.84
C VAL A 51 5.65 -20.56 14.08
N SER A 52 5.20 -19.51 13.42
CA SER A 52 6.05 -18.54 12.74
C SER A 52 5.67 -17.13 13.17
N LEU A 53 6.67 -16.34 13.50
CA LEU A 53 6.54 -14.93 13.84
C LEU A 53 7.53 -14.14 13.00
N ASN A 54 7.04 -13.18 12.24
CA ASN A 54 7.84 -12.23 11.49
C ASN A 54 7.50 -10.83 11.98
N ALA A 55 8.50 -10.08 12.40
CA ALA A 55 8.36 -8.68 12.75
C ALA A 55 9.38 -7.86 11.94
N THR A 56 8.90 -6.88 11.23
CA THR A 56 9.73 -5.96 10.44
C THR A 56 9.45 -4.55 10.90
N TRP A 57 10.50 -3.85 11.28
CA TRP A 57 10.47 -2.42 11.55
C TRP A 57 11.36 -1.70 10.55
N GLY A 58 10.93 -0.53 10.10
CA GLY A 58 11.67 0.27 9.15
C GLY A 58 11.34 1.75 9.25
N ILE A 59 12.12 2.57 8.56
CA ILE A 59 11.87 4.00 8.42
C ILE A 59 11.80 4.31 6.94
N GLN A 60 10.69 4.88 6.51
CA GLN A 60 10.52 5.43 5.18
C GLN A 60 11.05 6.85 5.14
N LYS A 61 11.71 7.21 4.06
CA LYS A 61 12.19 8.57 3.82
C LYS A 61 11.86 8.98 2.39
N PRO A 62 11.57 10.25 2.14
CA PRO A 62 11.53 10.75 0.76
C PRO A 62 12.86 10.45 0.07
N SER A 63 12.82 9.80 -1.10
CA SER A 63 14.03 9.44 -1.83
C SER A 63 14.64 10.62 -2.58
N HIS A 64 13.79 11.50 -3.07
CA HIS A 64 14.15 12.70 -3.79
C HIS A 64 13.04 13.74 -3.63
N MET A 65 13.41 14.92 -3.25
CA MET A 65 12.51 16.07 -3.22
C MET A 65 12.92 17.00 -4.37
N MET A 66 11.93 17.61 -5.01
CA MET A 66 12.22 18.62 -6.02
C MET A 66 12.86 19.84 -5.36
N ASP A 67 13.92 20.36 -5.97
CA ASP A 67 14.47 21.65 -5.58
C ASP A 67 13.48 22.74 -5.98
N LEU A 68 12.98 23.44 -5.00
CA LEU A 68 12.05 24.55 -5.19
C LEU A 68 12.83 25.85 -5.22
N LEU A 69 12.34 26.79 -6.01
CA LEU A 69 12.87 28.14 -6.01
C LEU A 69 12.69 28.78 -4.62
N SER A 70 13.70 29.51 -4.18
CA SER A 70 13.58 30.45 -3.07
C SER A 70 12.55 31.53 -3.37
N ALA A 71 12.08 32.27 -2.36
CA ALA A 71 11.15 33.37 -2.59
C ALA A 71 11.74 34.48 -3.50
N GLU A 72 13.00 34.77 -3.34
CA GLU A 72 13.74 35.70 -4.21
C GLU A 72 13.78 35.19 -5.66
N GLU A 73 14.20 33.95 -5.88
CA GLU A 73 14.25 33.33 -7.21
C GLU A 73 12.89 33.27 -7.87
N PHE A 74 11.85 32.91 -7.09
CA PHE A 74 10.48 32.86 -7.59
C PHE A 74 9.99 34.23 -8.06
N VAL A 75 10.20 35.28 -7.26
CA VAL A 75 9.82 36.65 -7.65
C VAL A 75 10.61 37.11 -8.87
N SER A 76 11.88 36.80 -8.92
CA SER A 76 12.76 37.12 -10.09
C SER A 76 12.23 36.43 -11.36
N ALA A 77 11.91 35.15 -11.28
CA ALA A 77 11.34 34.38 -12.41
C ALA A 77 10.01 34.94 -12.90
N ILE A 78 9.10 35.33 -11.98
CA ILE A 78 7.81 35.95 -12.34
C ILE A 78 8.01 37.28 -13.05
N LEU A 79 8.92 38.11 -12.57
CA LEU A 79 9.24 39.39 -13.22
C LEU A 79 9.87 39.20 -14.62
N GLU A 80 10.77 38.23 -14.75
CA GLU A 80 11.36 37.87 -16.05
C GLU A 80 10.29 37.36 -17.03
N MET A 81 9.37 36.47 -16.56
CA MET A 81 8.26 36.00 -17.39
C MET A 81 7.37 37.13 -17.85
N ARG A 82 7.09 38.14 -17.01
CA ARG A 82 6.37 39.36 -17.37
C ARG A 82 7.11 40.13 -18.49
N ASP A 83 8.39 40.35 -18.33
CA ASP A 83 9.18 41.12 -19.28
C ASP A 83 9.31 40.40 -20.63
N ASN A 84 9.51 39.11 -20.61
CA ASN A 84 9.50 38.26 -21.80
C ASN A 84 8.14 38.32 -22.53
N LYS A 85 7.02 38.26 -21.79
CA LYS A 85 5.68 38.40 -22.37
C LYS A 85 5.46 39.78 -23.01
N LYS A 86 5.95 40.84 -22.36
CA LYS A 86 5.93 42.19 -22.91
C LYS A 86 6.74 42.30 -24.22
N ALA A 87 7.89 41.65 -24.28
CA ALA A 87 8.72 41.64 -25.48
C ALA A 87 8.08 40.87 -26.65
N ILE A 88 7.37 39.79 -26.37
CA ILE A 88 6.75 38.95 -27.41
C ILE A 88 5.43 39.56 -27.90
N ASP A 89 4.54 39.92 -26.99
CA ASP A 89 3.16 40.32 -27.29
C ASP A 89 3.00 41.84 -27.51
N GLY A 90 4.00 42.66 -27.15
CA GLY A 90 3.95 44.11 -27.19
C GLY A 90 2.94 44.73 -26.19
N GLY A 91 2.34 43.92 -25.33
CA GLY A 91 1.37 44.35 -24.32
C GLY A 91 2.07 44.98 -23.08
N ASN A 92 1.27 45.32 -22.09
CA ASN A 92 1.78 45.77 -20.78
C ASN A 92 1.30 44.80 -19.68
N PRO A 93 1.82 43.54 -19.63
CA PRO A 93 1.45 42.58 -18.62
C PRO A 93 1.92 43.09 -17.23
N THR A 94 1.07 42.82 -16.23
CA THR A 94 1.37 43.19 -14.83
C THR A 94 1.33 41.95 -13.95
N THR A 95 2.09 42.01 -12.85
CA THR A 95 2.08 40.99 -11.80
C THR A 95 1.87 41.66 -10.43
N LYS A 96 1.53 40.89 -9.43
CA LYS A 96 1.43 41.39 -8.05
C LYS A 96 2.80 41.78 -7.45
N TYR A 97 3.89 41.46 -8.13
CA TYR A 97 5.27 41.76 -7.69
C TYR A 97 5.86 42.94 -8.43
N ASP A 98 5.09 43.66 -9.27
CA ASP A 98 5.61 44.83 -10.00
C ASP A 98 6.06 45.92 -9.05
N GLY A 99 7.28 46.41 -9.27
CA GLY A 99 7.90 47.43 -8.43
C GLY A 99 8.49 46.94 -7.11
N LEU A 100 8.43 45.63 -6.85
CA LEU A 100 9.08 45.03 -5.68
C LEU A 100 10.48 44.54 -6.03
N ASN A 101 11.41 44.64 -5.08
CA ASN A 101 12.73 44.10 -5.23
C ASN A 101 12.77 42.64 -4.80
N PRO A 102 13.15 41.66 -5.68
CA PRO A 102 13.23 40.24 -5.33
C PRO A 102 14.06 39.98 -4.07
N ALA A 103 15.14 40.66 -3.86
CA ALA A 103 16.04 40.50 -2.70
C ALA A 103 15.35 40.75 -1.34
N ASP A 104 14.25 41.52 -1.33
CA ASP A 104 13.48 41.75 -0.09
C ASP A 104 12.70 40.54 0.41
N PHE A 105 12.53 39.50 -0.44
CA PHE A 105 11.81 38.28 -0.10
C PHE A 105 12.69 37.20 0.53
N GLY A 106 14.00 37.27 0.34
CA GLY A 106 14.97 36.31 0.89
C GLY A 106 14.71 34.86 0.47
N VAL A 107 15.10 33.92 1.33
CA VAL A 107 14.98 32.49 1.02
C VAL A 107 13.50 32.01 1.03
N GLY A 108 12.68 32.59 1.89
CA GLY A 108 11.29 32.12 2.07
C GLY A 108 11.21 30.82 2.89
N THR A 109 10.10 30.12 2.76
CA THR A 109 9.82 28.85 3.47
C THR A 109 9.92 27.68 2.52
N ASN A 110 10.75 26.69 2.84
CA ASN A 110 10.74 25.41 2.14
C ASN A 110 9.58 24.54 2.65
N TRP A 111 8.45 24.60 1.96
CA TRP A 111 7.27 23.83 2.33
C TRP A 111 7.47 22.32 2.22
N GLY A 112 8.40 21.87 1.38
CA GLY A 112 8.75 20.46 1.28
C GLY A 112 9.25 19.91 2.62
N ASP A 113 10.14 20.63 3.31
CA ASP A 113 10.68 20.21 4.61
C ASP A 113 9.64 20.23 5.73
N HIS A 114 8.57 21.00 5.56
CA HIS A 114 7.45 21.03 6.53
C HIS A 114 6.41 19.96 6.27
N ILE A 115 6.22 19.54 5.01
CA ILE A 115 5.19 18.57 4.62
C ILE A 115 5.72 17.15 4.68
N TYR A 116 6.99 16.95 4.32
CA TYR A 116 7.58 15.62 4.23
C TYR A 116 8.56 15.36 5.37
N SER A 117 8.41 14.22 5.98
CA SER A 117 9.29 13.77 7.06
C SER A 117 9.59 12.27 6.95
N SER A 118 10.54 11.81 7.75
CA SER A 118 10.77 10.37 7.90
C SER A 118 9.64 9.76 8.71
N ALA A 119 9.13 8.62 8.26
CA ALA A 119 7.98 7.95 8.85
C ALA A 119 8.31 6.49 9.22
N PRO A 120 8.01 6.04 10.44
CA PRO A 120 8.21 4.66 10.84
C PRO A 120 7.16 3.74 10.20
N THR A 121 7.55 2.50 9.97
CA THR A 121 6.66 1.41 9.59
C THR A 121 6.92 0.20 10.47
N LEU A 122 5.85 -0.47 10.90
CA LEU A 122 5.89 -1.69 11.69
C LEU A 122 4.96 -2.72 11.05
N ASN A 123 5.49 -3.89 10.73
CA ASN A 123 4.72 -5.01 10.21
C ASN A 123 4.99 -6.25 11.04
N ILE A 124 3.95 -6.80 11.65
CA ILE A 124 4.00 -8.01 12.47
C ILE A 124 3.05 -9.04 11.88
N ASN A 125 3.58 -10.23 11.61
CA ASN A 125 2.81 -11.36 11.12
C ASN A 125 3.11 -12.58 11.99
N ALA A 126 2.09 -13.17 12.56
CA ALA A 126 2.16 -14.40 13.33
C ALA A 126 1.27 -15.46 12.71
N ASN A 127 1.74 -16.69 12.62
CA ASN A 127 0.88 -17.80 12.20
C ASN A 127 1.21 -19.08 12.94
N ILE A 128 0.21 -19.94 13.06
CA ILE A 128 0.33 -21.29 13.57
C ILE A 128 -0.37 -22.25 12.62
N SER A 129 0.28 -23.32 12.25
CA SER A 129 -0.25 -24.38 11.41
C SER A 129 0.09 -25.75 11.96
N GLY A 130 -0.78 -26.71 11.72
CA GLY A 130 -0.55 -28.09 12.13
C GLY A 130 -1.77 -28.95 11.82
N GLY A 131 -1.70 -30.20 12.24
CA GLY A 131 -2.84 -31.10 12.08
C GLY A 131 -2.53 -32.54 12.45
N THR A 132 -3.60 -33.30 12.48
CA THR A 132 -3.63 -34.74 12.60
C THR A 132 -4.31 -35.34 11.37
N ASP A 133 -4.45 -36.66 11.31
CA ASP A 133 -5.26 -37.36 10.31
C ASP A 133 -6.70 -36.86 10.20
N LYS A 134 -7.24 -36.22 11.28
CA LYS A 134 -8.63 -35.76 11.37
C LYS A 134 -8.82 -34.26 11.46
N LEU A 135 -7.80 -33.51 11.79
CA LEU A 135 -7.89 -32.07 12.01
C LEU A 135 -6.69 -31.37 11.36
N HIS A 136 -6.95 -30.46 10.44
CA HIS A 136 -5.93 -29.54 9.91
C HIS A 136 -6.32 -28.11 10.25
N TYR A 137 -5.36 -27.32 10.68
CA TYR A 137 -5.60 -25.93 11.03
C TYR A 137 -4.46 -25.02 10.60
N TYR A 138 -4.83 -23.85 10.13
CA TYR A 138 -3.96 -22.70 9.88
C TYR A 138 -4.64 -21.45 10.45
N LEU A 139 -3.98 -20.78 11.36
CA LEU A 139 -4.43 -19.51 11.93
C LEU A 139 -3.33 -18.48 11.70
N SER A 140 -3.70 -17.27 11.30
CA SER A 140 -2.75 -16.17 11.19
C SER A 140 -3.34 -14.88 11.73
N ALA A 141 -2.47 -14.01 12.21
CA ALA A 141 -2.76 -12.65 12.61
C ALA A 141 -1.72 -11.71 12.01
N GLU A 142 -2.18 -10.55 11.54
CA GLU A 142 -1.31 -9.50 11.02
C GLU A 142 -1.62 -8.16 11.68
N TYR A 143 -0.57 -7.36 11.85
CA TYR A 143 -0.68 -5.95 12.21
C TYR A 143 0.34 -5.16 11.40
N LEU A 144 -0.15 -4.18 10.65
CA LEU A 144 0.66 -3.23 9.91
C LEU A 144 0.30 -1.83 10.39
N ASN A 145 1.31 -1.08 10.81
CA ASN A 145 1.23 0.35 11.06
C ASN A 145 2.28 1.04 10.20
N GLN A 146 1.84 1.87 9.30
CA GLN A 146 2.68 2.61 8.38
C GLN A 146 2.30 4.09 8.45
N GLU A 147 3.15 4.87 9.10
CA GLU A 147 3.03 6.32 9.02
C GLU A 147 3.43 6.79 7.63
N GLY A 148 2.74 7.79 7.10
CA GLY A 148 3.05 8.37 5.81
C GLY A 148 4.20 9.36 5.89
N ILE A 149 4.98 9.45 4.82
CA ILE A 149 6.04 10.47 4.70
C ILE A 149 5.48 11.89 4.54
N ALA A 150 4.22 12.02 4.13
CA ALA A 150 3.52 13.28 4.09
C ALA A 150 2.76 13.51 5.40
N LEU A 151 2.74 14.76 5.85
CA LEU A 151 2.07 15.16 7.09
C LEU A 151 0.60 14.73 7.10
N ASN A 152 0.12 14.20 8.22
CA ASN A 152 -1.26 13.72 8.42
C ASN A 152 -1.68 12.62 7.42
N THR A 153 -0.77 11.75 7.05
CA THR A 153 -1.10 10.55 6.28
C THR A 153 -0.64 9.31 7.00
N GLY A 154 -1.42 8.24 6.92
CA GLY A 154 -1.07 7.00 7.59
C GLY A 154 -1.98 5.86 7.16
N TYR A 155 -1.50 4.64 7.36
CA TYR A 155 -2.23 3.42 7.07
C TYR A 155 -2.04 2.40 8.18
N GLN A 156 -3.13 1.90 8.71
CA GLN A 156 -3.15 0.82 9.69
C GLN A 156 -3.99 -0.34 9.18
N LYS A 157 -3.51 -1.53 9.38
CA LYS A 157 -4.22 -2.76 9.04
C LYS A 157 -4.04 -3.78 10.16
N ALA A 158 -5.15 -4.37 10.60
CA ALA A 158 -5.15 -5.54 11.46
C ALA A 158 -5.98 -6.63 10.81
N GLY A 159 -5.43 -7.83 10.74
CA GLY A 159 -6.07 -8.97 10.09
C GLY A 159 -6.00 -10.23 10.94
N PHE A 160 -7.02 -11.07 10.79
CA PHE A 160 -7.06 -12.40 11.36
C PHE A 160 -7.62 -13.37 10.33
N ARG A 161 -6.95 -14.51 10.18
CA ARG A 161 -7.38 -15.58 9.28
C ARG A 161 -7.45 -16.91 10.02
N SER A 162 -8.50 -17.66 9.74
CA SER A 162 -8.71 -19.01 10.22
C SER A 162 -9.05 -19.93 9.06
N ASN A 163 -8.31 -21.02 8.93
CA ASN A 163 -8.59 -22.10 8.01
C ASN A 163 -8.49 -23.42 8.77
N ILE A 164 -9.63 -24.03 9.08
CA ILE A 164 -9.75 -25.24 9.87
C ILE A 164 -10.56 -26.24 9.09
N GLU A 165 -10.05 -27.45 8.94
CA GLU A 165 -10.72 -28.59 8.33
C GLU A 165 -10.72 -29.76 9.31
N ALA A 166 -11.89 -30.29 9.67
CA ALA A 166 -12.04 -31.42 10.59
C ALA A 166 -12.85 -32.55 9.96
N GLN A 167 -12.28 -33.75 9.97
CA GLN A 167 -12.98 -34.99 9.59
C GLN A 167 -13.70 -35.55 10.83
N VAL A 168 -14.97 -35.21 10.96
CA VAL A 168 -15.79 -35.61 12.12
C VAL A 168 -16.13 -37.09 12.09
N SER A 169 -16.41 -37.64 10.90
CA SER A 169 -16.64 -39.07 10.67
C SER A 169 -16.15 -39.44 9.27
N LYS A 170 -16.23 -40.74 8.91
CA LYS A 170 -15.88 -41.18 7.56
C LYS A 170 -16.74 -40.52 6.46
N MET A 171 -17.92 -40.01 6.82
CA MET A 171 -18.88 -39.41 5.89
C MET A 171 -19.00 -37.88 6.04
N PHE A 172 -18.51 -37.29 7.15
CA PHE A 172 -18.69 -35.87 7.45
C PHE A 172 -17.35 -35.18 7.63
N LYS A 173 -17.13 -34.13 6.80
CA LYS A 173 -16.02 -33.17 6.90
C LYS A 173 -16.62 -31.79 7.15
N ILE A 174 -16.10 -31.09 8.14
CA ILE A 174 -16.47 -29.71 8.46
C ILE A 174 -15.26 -28.83 8.18
N GLY A 175 -15.49 -27.72 7.48
CA GLY A 175 -14.46 -26.72 7.18
C GLY A 175 -14.90 -25.31 7.57
N ASN A 176 -13.97 -24.55 8.08
CA ASN A 176 -14.11 -23.11 8.32
C ASN A 176 -12.99 -22.38 7.58
N ASN A 177 -13.35 -21.37 6.80
CA ASN A 177 -12.39 -20.44 6.19
C ASN A 177 -12.92 -19.03 6.43
N ALA A 178 -12.36 -18.36 7.42
CA ALA A 178 -12.72 -17.00 7.79
C ALA A 178 -11.52 -16.07 7.59
N ASN A 179 -11.80 -14.88 7.08
CA ASN A 179 -10.83 -13.79 6.96
C ASN A 179 -11.50 -12.52 7.45
N MET A 180 -10.90 -11.89 8.45
CA MET A 180 -11.35 -10.62 9.02
C MET A 180 -10.23 -9.61 8.88
N THR A 181 -10.55 -8.43 8.36
CA THR A 181 -9.56 -7.37 8.15
C THR A 181 -10.18 -6.04 8.54
N TYR A 182 -9.50 -5.33 9.42
CA TYR A 182 -9.76 -3.93 9.75
C TYR A 182 -8.69 -3.05 9.08
N ARG A 183 -9.11 -1.95 8.46
CA ARG A 183 -8.24 -0.96 7.83
C ARG A 183 -8.64 0.43 8.24
N TYR A 184 -7.65 1.26 8.51
CA TYR A 184 -7.81 2.68 8.78
C TYR A 184 -6.77 3.44 7.93
N THR A 185 -7.21 4.52 7.29
CA THR A 185 -6.36 5.40 6.48
C THR A 185 -6.65 6.84 6.89
N GLU A 186 -5.61 7.59 7.21
CA GLU A 186 -5.64 9.04 7.43
C GLU A 186 -5.43 9.79 6.12
#